data_2b3fcbf05f057e7c3066f4516116f0f1
#
_entry.id   2b3fcbf05f057e7c3066f4516116f0f1
#
_cell.length_a   1.000
_cell.length_b   1.000
_cell.length_c   1.000
_cell.angle_alpha   90.00
_cell.angle_beta   90.00
_cell.angle_gamma   90.00
#
_symmetry.space_group_name_H-M   'P 1'
#
loop_
_entity.id
_entity.type
_entity.pdbx_description
1 polymer ?
#
loop_
_entity_poly.entity_id
_entity_poly.type
_entity_poly.pdbx_seq_one_letter_code
_entity_poly.pdbx_strand_id
1 'polypeptide(L)'
;LVFNPAPQRSNEAMIAYRVVPDADDRHRLKLLRADTVVLPGIDPEAAQDDEIPFLLADNLRAVRLAYLDREGREYDGWGSEQEAADQAEPRPLPAAVRCTLEFWLDADSETTQTFTTAVLVPAGLIGAEAADAD
;
A
#
# COMPACT_ATOMS: atom_id res chain seq x y z
N LEU A 1 -20.58 10.53 -12.24
CA LEU A 1 -20.02 10.44 -10.90
C LEU A 1 -21.03 10.95 -9.89
N VAL A 2 -21.51 10.07 -9.05
CA VAL A 2 -22.42 10.49 -7.97
C VAL A 2 -21.60 10.65 -6.70
N PHE A 3 -21.50 11.86 -6.23
CA PHE A 3 -20.89 12.17 -4.97
C PHE A 3 -21.98 12.35 -3.92
N ASN A 4 -22.02 11.46 -2.94
CA ASN A 4 -22.98 11.54 -1.86
C ASN A 4 -22.25 11.76 -0.54
N PRO A 5 -22.18 13.01 -0.05
CA PRO A 5 -21.43 13.31 1.18
C PRO A 5 -22.19 12.91 2.45
N ALA A 6 -23.48 12.61 2.37
CA ALA A 6 -24.31 12.65 3.54
C ALA A 6 -24.12 11.54 4.54
N PRO A 7 -23.85 10.32 4.37
CA PRO A 7 -23.66 9.39 5.49
C PRO A 7 -22.35 8.63 5.53
N GLN A 8 -21.34 9.10 4.89
CA GLN A 8 -20.06 8.40 4.95
C GLN A 8 -19.46 8.55 6.35
N ARG A 9 -19.63 7.51 7.14
CA ARG A 9 -19.03 7.44 8.46
C ARG A 9 -17.57 7.02 8.42
N SER A 10 -17.11 6.54 7.28
CA SER A 10 -15.73 6.13 7.09
C SER A 10 -15.23 6.69 5.76
N ASN A 11 -14.14 7.45 5.83
CA ASN A 11 -13.39 7.91 4.68
C ASN A 11 -12.22 6.97 4.38
N GLU A 12 -12.31 5.74 4.85
CA GLU A 12 -11.24 4.78 4.71
C GLU A 12 -11.44 3.91 3.48
N ALA A 13 -10.35 3.58 2.83
CA ALA A 13 -10.32 2.61 1.76
C ALA A 13 -9.19 1.63 2.02
N MET A 14 -9.44 0.37 1.71
CA MET A 14 -8.38 -0.63 1.72
C MET A 14 -7.75 -0.65 0.34
N ILE A 15 -6.46 -0.40 0.28
CA ILE A 15 -5.71 -0.41 -0.96
C ILE A 15 -4.78 -1.61 -0.91
N ALA A 16 -4.92 -2.49 -1.90
CA ALA A 16 -4.04 -3.63 -2.01
C ALA A 16 -3.14 -3.48 -3.24
N TYR A 17 -1.87 -3.71 -3.04
CA TYR A 17 -0.91 -3.78 -4.11
C TYR A 17 -0.49 -5.22 -4.31
N ARG A 18 -0.42 -5.64 -5.54
CA ARG A 18 0.00 -7.00 -5.88
C ARG A 18 1.06 -6.94 -6.96
N VAL A 19 2.12 -7.69 -6.75
CA VAL A 19 3.18 -7.84 -7.75
C VAL A 19 3.02 -9.22 -8.35
N VAL A 20 2.83 -9.26 -9.66
CA VAL A 20 2.62 -10.51 -10.38
C VAL A 20 3.57 -10.59 -11.58
N PRO A 21 4.02 -11.80 -11.95
CA PRO A 21 4.79 -11.95 -13.17
C PRO A 21 3.95 -11.63 -14.41
N ASP A 22 4.60 -11.11 -15.44
CA ASP A 22 3.97 -10.96 -16.75
C ASP A 22 3.67 -12.35 -17.33
N ALA A 23 2.52 -12.49 -18.00
CA ALA A 23 2.11 -13.75 -18.58
C ALA A 23 3.07 -14.23 -19.68
N ASP A 24 3.65 -13.29 -20.41
CA ASP A 24 4.54 -13.58 -21.55
C ASP A 24 6.01 -13.69 -21.15
N ASP A 25 6.40 -13.05 -20.05
CA ASP A 25 7.79 -13.04 -19.61
C ASP A 25 7.85 -12.94 -18.08
N ARG A 26 8.23 -14.06 -17.43
CA ARG A 26 8.30 -14.14 -15.98
C ARG A 26 9.38 -13.26 -15.35
N HIS A 27 10.36 -12.82 -16.13
CA HIS A 27 11.39 -11.91 -15.65
C HIS A 27 10.90 -10.47 -15.55
N ARG A 28 9.73 -10.20 -16.10
CA ARG A 28 9.07 -8.91 -15.99
C ARG A 28 7.92 -8.99 -15.01
N LEU A 29 7.85 -8.02 -14.15
CA LEU A 29 6.81 -7.96 -13.13
C LEU A 29 5.84 -6.83 -13.43
N LYS A 30 4.61 -7.00 -12.97
CA LYS A 30 3.56 -5.99 -13.02
C LYS A 30 3.16 -5.63 -11.61
N LEU A 31 2.90 -4.35 -11.39
CA LEU A 31 2.34 -3.86 -10.14
C LEU A 31 0.87 -3.54 -10.36
N LEU A 32 0.01 -4.20 -9.62
CA LEU A 32 -1.44 -4.03 -9.68
C LEU A 32 -1.93 -3.37 -8.41
N ARG A 33 -3.03 -2.66 -8.51
CA ARG A 33 -3.69 -2.01 -7.38
C ARG A 33 -5.18 -2.29 -7.42
N ALA A 34 -5.74 -2.63 -6.26
CA ALA A 34 -7.17 -2.76 -6.06
C ALA A 34 -7.58 -1.89 -4.87
N ASP A 35 -8.61 -1.08 -5.05
CA ASP A 35 -9.13 -0.18 -4.03
C ASP A 35 -10.52 -0.64 -3.61
N THR A 36 -10.73 -0.77 -2.30
CA THR A 36 -12.02 -1.16 -1.76
C THR A 36 -12.41 -0.20 -0.66
N VAL A 37 -13.60 0.37 -0.76
CA VAL A 37 -14.12 1.25 0.29
C VAL A 37 -14.49 0.40 1.51
N VAL A 38 -14.04 0.83 2.67
CA VAL A 38 -14.36 0.16 3.93
C VAL A 38 -15.77 0.57 4.36
N LEU A 39 -16.69 -0.40 4.38
CA LEU A 39 -18.06 -0.19 4.77
C LEU A 39 -18.38 -0.95 6.06
N PRO A 40 -19.23 -0.38 6.95
CA PRO A 40 -19.64 -1.09 8.16
C PRO A 40 -20.34 -2.39 7.86
N GLY A 41 -19.97 -3.47 8.55
CA GLY A 41 -20.60 -4.77 8.41
C GLY A 41 -20.19 -5.58 7.19
N ILE A 42 -19.30 -5.05 6.37
CA ILE A 42 -18.77 -5.74 5.20
C ILE A 42 -17.29 -5.98 5.40
N ASP A 43 -16.87 -7.23 5.20
CA ASP A 43 -15.45 -7.57 5.24
C ASP A 43 -14.75 -6.99 4.02
N PRO A 44 -13.81 -6.04 4.21
CA PRO A 44 -13.13 -5.42 3.07
C PRO A 44 -12.26 -6.40 2.29
N GLU A 45 -11.73 -7.45 2.93
CA GLU A 45 -10.94 -8.45 2.22
C GLU A 45 -11.80 -9.27 1.26
N ALA A 46 -12.99 -9.66 1.70
CA ALA A 46 -13.93 -10.39 0.85
C ALA A 46 -14.43 -9.53 -0.31
N ALA A 47 -14.71 -8.25 -0.04
CA ALA A 47 -15.12 -7.31 -1.07
C ALA A 47 -14.00 -7.06 -2.08
N GLN A 48 -12.75 -7.06 -1.61
CA GLN A 48 -11.58 -6.84 -2.46
C GLN A 48 -11.31 -8.00 -3.41
N ASP A 49 -11.65 -9.22 -3.01
CA ASP A 49 -11.48 -10.39 -3.88
C ASP A 49 -12.34 -10.29 -5.15
N ASP A 50 -13.44 -9.56 -5.08
CA ASP A 50 -14.33 -9.33 -6.23
C ASP A 50 -13.91 -8.14 -7.08
N GLU A 51 -12.97 -7.32 -6.60
CA GLU A 51 -12.50 -6.16 -7.34
C GLU A 51 -11.53 -6.57 -8.45
N ILE A 52 -11.68 -5.92 -9.60
CA ILE A 52 -10.75 -6.11 -10.71
C ILE A 52 -9.58 -5.14 -10.50
N PRO A 53 -8.38 -5.64 -10.23
CA PRO A 53 -7.25 -4.75 -10.04
C PRO A 53 -6.87 -4.06 -11.35
N PHE A 54 -6.35 -2.85 -11.25
CA PHE A 54 -5.84 -2.14 -12.41
C PHE A 54 -4.31 -2.09 -12.40
N LEU A 55 -3.75 -1.99 -13.61
CA LEU A 55 -2.31 -1.96 -13.80
C LEU A 55 -1.77 -0.58 -13.44
N LEU A 56 -0.85 -0.52 -12.48
CA LEU A 56 -0.12 0.71 -12.14
C LEU A 56 1.18 0.85 -12.93
N ALA A 57 1.93 -0.23 -13.00
CA ALA A 57 3.22 -0.23 -13.67
C ALA A 57 3.54 -1.62 -14.20
N ASP A 58 4.25 -1.66 -15.30
CA ASP A 58 4.73 -2.90 -15.89
C ASP A 58 6.23 -2.80 -16.18
N ASN A 59 6.78 -3.83 -16.80
CA ASN A 59 8.18 -3.89 -17.18
C ASN A 59 9.12 -3.68 -15.98
N LEU A 60 8.73 -4.22 -14.84
CA LEU A 60 9.47 -4.09 -13.60
C LEU A 60 10.38 -5.28 -13.36
N ARG A 61 11.56 -5.02 -12.84
CA ARG A 61 12.44 -6.05 -12.31
C ARG A 61 12.14 -6.32 -10.84
N ALA A 62 11.85 -5.26 -10.08
CA ALA A 62 11.60 -5.38 -8.66
C ALA A 62 10.69 -4.27 -8.17
N VAL A 63 9.93 -4.58 -7.11
CA VAL A 63 9.12 -3.62 -6.38
C VAL A 63 9.43 -3.78 -4.91
N ARG A 64 9.68 -2.67 -4.22
CA ARG A 64 9.94 -2.68 -2.79
C ARG A 64 9.10 -1.64 -2.11
N LEU A 65 8.39 -2.05 -1.07
CA LEU A 65 7.63 -1.16 -0.21
C LEU A 65 8.30 -1.09 1.16
N ALA A 66 8.39 0.12 1.68
CA ALA A 66 8.89 0.35 3.02
C ALA A 66 7.91 1.25 3.76
N TYR A 67 7.67 0.94 5.01
CA TYR A 67 6.73 1.65 5.86
C TYR A 67 7.51 2.42 6.91
N LEU A 68 7.17 3.69 7.08
CA LEU A 68 7.89 4.56 8.01
C LEU A 68 6.97 4.95 9.15
N ASP A 69 7.47 4.89 10.37
CA ASP A 69 6.75 5.40 11.52
C ASP A 69 6.99 6.91 11.69
N ARG A 70 6.42 7.48 12.74
CA ARG A 70 6.54 8.92 13.00
C ARG A 70 7.96 9.36 13.31
N GLU A 71 8.76 8.45 13.82
CA GLU A 71 10.16 8.71 14.13
C GLU A 71 11.09 8.50 12.94
N GLY A 72 10.53 8.09 11.78
CA GLY A 72 11.30 7.83 10.58
C GLY A 72 11.94 6.46 10.51
N ARG A 73 11.57 5.55 11.40
CA ARG A 73 12.04 4.17 11.35
C ARG A 73 11.37 3.43 10.22
N GLU A 74 12.13 2.61 9.54
CA GLU A 74 11.70 1.87 8.37
C GLU A 74 11.40 0.42 8.71
N TYR A 75 10.29 -0.08 8.16
CA TYR A 75 9.83 -1.47 8.35
C TYR A 75 9.48 -2.06 7.00
N ASP A 76 9.76 -3.34 6.81
CA ASP A 76 9.42 -4.06 5.59
C ASP A 76 7.95 -4.47 5.51
N GLY A 77 7.25 -4.49 6.63
CA GLY A 77 5.84 -4.83 6.74
C GLY A 77 5.16 -3.99 7.80
N TRP A 78 3.84 -3.93 7.75
CA TRP A 78 3.05 -3.16 8.70
C TRP A 78 1.72 -3.85 8.95
N GLY A 79 1.33 -3.97 10.23
CA GLY A 79 0.04 -4.54 10.58
C GLY A 79 -0.06 -6.04 10.39
N SER A 80 1.06 -6.77 10.41
CA SER A 80 1.04 -8.22 10.31
C SER A 80 0.36 -8.82 11.54
N GLU A 81 -0.23 -10.02 11.37
CA GLU A 81 -0.84 -10.73 12.48
C GLU A 81 0.13 -11.01 13.62
N GLN A 82 1.39 -11.26 13.28
CA GLN A 82 2.42 -11.50 14.27
C GLN A 82 2.73 -10.24 15.07
N GLU A 83 2.78 -9.09 14.41
CA GLU A 83 2.96 -7.81 15.11
C GLU A 83 1.79 -7.50 16.03
N ALA A 84 0.58 -7.79 15.59
CA ALA A 84 -0.62 -7.59 16.40
C ALA A 84 -0.63 -8.49 17.64
N ALA A 85 -0.12 -9.72 17.50
CA ALA A 85 -0.03 -10.67 18.63
C ALA A 85 1.02 -10.24 19.66
N ASP A 86 2.11 -9.62 19.20
CA ASP A 86 3.22 -9.20 20.06
C ASP A 86 2.98 -7.86 20.77
N GLN A 87 1.95 -7.12 20.37
CA GLN A 87 1.66 -5.81 20.92
C GLN A 87 0.34 -5.81 21.68
N ALA A 88 0.34 -5.13 22.85
CA ALA A 88 -0.87 -4.96 23.65
C ALA A 88 -1.91 -4.10 22.93
N GLU A 89 -1.49 -3.23 22.03
CA GLU A 89 -2.37 -2.38 21.25
C GLU A 89 -1.96 -2.44 19.78
N PRO A 90 -2.94 -2.41 18.84
CA PRO A 90 -2.60 -2.39 17.43
C PRO A 90 -1.82 -1.13 17.07
N ARG A 91 -0.85 -1.26 16.19
CA ARG A 91 -0.11 -0.11 15.69
C ARG A 91 -1.03 0.83 14.95
N PRO A 92 -0.85 2.14 15.13
CA PRO A 92 -1.53 3.10 14.26
C PRO A 92 -1.05 2.93 12.81
N LEU A 93 -1.71 3.61 11.89
CA LEU A 93 -1.27 3.61 10.51
C LEU A 93 0.16 4.16 10.40
N PRO A 94 0.93 3.73 9.39
CA PRO A 94 2.25 4.30 9.18
C PRO A 94 2.15 5.78 8.82
N ALA A 95 3.19 6.54 9.12
CA ALA A 95 3.24 7.95 8.78
C ALA A 95 3.53 8.17 7.29
N ALA A 96 4.25 7.24 6.66
CA ALA A 96 4.57 7.31 5.25
C ALA A 96 4.82 5.92 4.69
N VAL A 97 4.62 5.79 3.39
CA VAL A 97 4.96 4.58 2.64
C VAL A 97 5.90 4.99 1.51
N ARG A 98 7.04 4.33 1.44
CA ARG A 98 8.01 4.55 0.37
C ARG A 98 7.96 3.37 -0.59
N CYS A 99 7.82 3.68 -1.88
CA CYS A 99 7.78 2.69 -2.94
C CYS A 99 9.00 2.86 -3.84
N THR A 100 9.74 1.79 -4.02
CA THR A 100 10.88 1.77 -4.93
C THR A 100 10.58 0.81 -6.06
N LEU A 101 10.61 1.34 -7.28
CA LEU A 101 10.36 0.58 -8.51
C LEU A 101 11.64 0.51 -9.30
N GLU A 102 12.01 -0.70 -9.71
CA GLU A 102 13.14 -0.92 -10.60
C GLU A 102 12.62 -1.40 -11.93
N PHE A 103 12.82 -0.58 -12.96
CA PHE A 103 12.34 -0.85 -14.32
C PHE A 103 13.44 -1.41 -15.19
N TRP A 104 13.10 -2.35 -16.04
CA TRP A 104 14.00 -2.78 -17.10
C TRP A 104 14.12 -1.69 -18.16
N LEU A 105 15.34 -1.26 -18.46
CA LEU A 105 15.63 -0.44 -19.63
C LEU A 105 15.97 -1.30 -20.83
N ASP A 106 16.80 -2.31 -20.59
CA ASP A 106 17.21 -3.28 -21.59
C ASP A 106 17.45 -4.61 -20.89
N ALA A 107 16.57 -5.57 -21.16
CA ALA A 107 16.64 -6.88 -20.52
C ALA A 107 17.87 -7.68 -20.96
N ASP A 108 18.31 -7.49 -22.20
CA ASP A 108 19.46 -8.22 -22.75
C ASP A 108 20.77 -7.79 -22.08
N SER A 109 20.91 -6.51 -21.76
CA SER A 109 22.10 -6.00 -21.06
C SER A 109 21.91 -5.93 -19.55
N GLU A 110 20.75 -6.35 -19.05
CA GLU A 110 20.39 -6.28 -17.63
C GLU A 110 20.47 -4.86 -17.05
N THR A 111 20.21 -3.86 -17.89
CA THR A 111 20.22 -2.47 -17.48
C THR A 111 18.87 -2.09 -16.91
N THR A 112 18.87 -1.45 -15.75
CA THR A 112 17.66 -1.04 -15.05
C THR A 112 17.74 0.42 -14.65
N GLN A 113 16.57 0.99 -14.34
CA GLN A 113 16.44 2.31 -13.75
C GLN A 113 15.57 2.22 -12.52
N THR A 114 16.01 2.85 -11.44
CA THR A 114 15.29 2.84 -10.17
C THR A 114 14.56 4.15 -9.97
N PHE A 115 13.32 4.06 -9.56
CA PHE A 115 12.48 5.21 -9.23
C PHE A 115 11.94 5.02 -7.81
N THR A 116 12.09 6.04 -6.97
CA THR A 116 11.61 5.99 -5.59
C THR A 116 10.64 7.12 -5.35
N THR A 117 9.51 6.80 -4.75
CA THR A 117 8.51 7.78 -4.34
C THR A 117 8.05 7.47 -2.93
N ALA A 118 7.61 8.50 -2.23
CA ALA A 118 7.07 8.35 -0.88
C ALA A 118 5.75 9.09 -0.78
N VAL A 119 4.81 8.50 -0.07
CA VAL A 119 3.50 9.08 0.16
C VAL A 119 3.30 9.21 1.66
N LEU A 120 2.96 10.42 2.10
CA LEU A 120 2.57 10.65 3.48
C LEU A 120 1.17 10.09 3.72
N VAL A 121 0.97 9.50 4.88
CA VAL A 121 -0.32 8.97 5.30
C VAL A 121 -0.87 9.91 6.37
N PRO A 122 -1.78 10.85 6.01
CA PRO A 122 -2.26 11.86 6.96
C PRO A 122 -2.91 11.26 8.19
N ALA A 123 -3.63 10.16 8.04
CA ALA A 123 -4.29 9.50 9.19
C ALA A 123 -3.27 9.02 10.23
N GLY A 124 -2.09 8.56 9.80
CA GLY A 124 -1.03 8.17 10.71
C GLY A 124 -0.42 9.36 11.45
N LEU A 125 -0.31 10.50 10.78
CA LEU A 125 0.22 11.73 11.36
C LEU A 125 -0.80 12.40 12.30
N ILE A 126 -2.06 12.43 11.91
CA ILE A 126 -3.13 13.01 12.72
C ILE A 126 -3.32 12.23 14.02
N GLY A 127 -3.23 10.91 13.97
CA GLY A 127 -3.27 10.08 15.18
C GLY A 127 -2.18 10.43 16.18
N ALA A 128 -1.01 10.86 15.70
CA ALA A 128 0.09 11.33 16.54
C ALA A 128 -0.23 12.62 17.25
N GLU A 129 -0.79 13.58 16.54
CA GLU A 129 -1.17 14.88 17.10
C GLU A 129 -2.26 14.75 18.16
N ALA A 130 -3.23 13.89 17.92
CA ALA A 130 -4.29 13.63 18.87
C ALA A 130 -3.76 13.03 20.18
N ALA A 131 -2.75 12.18 20.10
CA ALA A 131 -2.12 11.60 21.28
C ALA A 131 -1.32 12.63 22.08
N ASP A 132 -0.69 13.58 21.39
CA ASP A 132 0.12 14.63 22.02
C ASP A 132 -0.72 15.78 22.58
N ALA A 133 -1.98 15.89 22.19
CA ALA A 133 -2.87 16.98 22.62
C ALA A 133 -3.47 16.77 24.03
N ASP A 134 -3.31 15.59 24.60
CA ASP A 134 -3.73 15.29 25.95
C ASP A 134 -2.57 15.55 26.93
#